data_4c69eb23ec8f1e60d202ff4f087be6a3
#
_entry.id   4c69eb23ec8f1e60d202ff4f087be6a3
#
_cell.length_a   1.000
_cell.length_b   1.000
_cell.length_c   1.000
_cell.angle_alpha   90.00
_cell.angle_beta   90.00
_cell.angle_gamma   90.00
#
_symmetry.space_group_name_H-M   'P 1'
#
loop_
_entity.id
_entity.type
_entity.pdbx_description
1 polymer ?
#
loop_
_entity_poly.entity_id
_entity_poly.type
_entity_poly.pdbx_seq_one_letter_code
_entity_poly.pdbx_strand_id
1 'polypeptide(L)'
;MAASVLRCLVVDDDPLSVQVVLNCIDITPFLTATGSFNNPVEAAAALRTAPVDLLFLDVEMPLMTGIDLLRTLQHPPLVVLITSSKEYAVEAFEQAVVDYLVKPLSYPRFLQASQKALELFERHPSGAADAIVTPAPDANFTFVKVDTKLVRVVFDEVRFVEALGDYVHIVMGSKLIVYSTMKAVEEKFPASRFVRVHRSFIVNVNYIQELEDNSVLVEGKLIPVGQTYLREVLQRLNKF
;
A
#
# COMPACT_ATOMS: atom_id res chain seq x y z
N MET A 1 26.34 -18.27 7.17
CA MET A 1 24.86 -18.32 7.25
C MET A 1 24.35 -18.84 5.92
N ALA A 2 23.44 -19.82 5.88
CA ALA A 2 22.86 -20.26 4.63
C ALA A 2 22.06 -19.07 4.05
N ALA A 3 22.28 -18.74 2.79
CA ALA A 3 21.51 -17.70 2.11
C ALA A 3 20.04 -18.16 2.03
N SER A 4 19.10 -17.29 2.42
CA SER A 4 17.68 -17.56 2.33
C SER A 4 17.29 -17.69 0.85
N VAL A 5 16.53 -18.73 0.51
CA VAL A 5 15.99 -18.95 -0.83
C VAL A 5 14.48 -18.89 -0.76
N LEU A 6 13.88 -17.98 -1.51
CA LEU A 6 12.42 -17.79 -1.58
C LEU A 6 11.78 -18.79 -2.54
N ARG A 7 10.76 -19.49 -2.08
CA ARG A 7 9.92 -20.37 -2.90
C ARG A 7 8.89 -19.52 -3.64
N CYS A 8 9.00 -19.50 -4.97
CA CYS A 8 8.21 -18.64 -5.82
C CYS A 8 7.10 -19.38 -6.55
N LEU A 9 5.91 -18.81 -6.59
CA LEU A 9 4.82 -19.23 -7.46
C LEU A 9 4.55 -18.13 -8.49
N VAL A 10 4.26 -18.53 -9.73
CA VAL A 10 3.93 -17.62 -10.83
C VAL A 10 2.50 -17.85 -11.29
N VAL A 11 1.72 -16.77 -11.39
CA VAL A 11 0.32 -16.84 -11.86
C VAL A 11 0.08 -15.75 -12.90
N ASP A 12 -0.17 -16.18 -14.15
CA ASP A 12 -0.42 -15.29 -15.29
C ASP A 12 -1.16 -16.11 -16.37
N ASP A 13 -2.23 -15.61 -16.94
CA ASP A 13 -3.03 -16.32 -17.93
C ASP A 13 -2.32 -16.47 -19.29
N ASP A 14 -1.29 -15.63 -19.56
CA ASP A 14 -0.44 -15.74 -20.74
C ASP A 14 0.76 -16.65 -20.47
N PRO A 15 0.86 -17.83 -21.14
CA PRO A 15 1.98 -18.76 -20.97
C PRO A 15 3.35 -18.16 -21.32
N LEU A 16 3.40 -17.17 -22.21
CA LEU A 16 4.66 -16.50 -22.57
C LEU A 16 5.13 -15.61 -21.42
N SER A 17 4.22 -14.89 -20.80
CA SER A 17 4.51 -14.09 -19.59
C SER A 17 5.01 -14.98 -18.44
N VAL A 18 4.37 -16.12 -18.19
CA VAL A 18 4.84 -17.13 -17.22
C VAL A 18 6.28 -17.54 -17.51
N GLN A 19 6.58 -17.89 -18.77
CA GLN A 19 7.93 -18.32 -19.14
C GLN A 19 8.99 -17.22 -18.92
N VAL A 20 8.66 -15.97 -19.21
CA VAL A 20 9.56 -14.82 -18.96
C VAL A 20 9.87 -14.71 -17.48
N VAL A 21 8.87 -14.81 -16.60
CA VAL A 21 9.07 -14.74 -15.15
C VAL A 21 9.88 -15.93 -14.64
N LEU A 22 9.58 -17.14 -15.09
CA LEU A 22 10.35 -18.35 -14.73
C LEU A 22 11.82 -18.23 -15.13
N ASN A 23 12.12 -17.73 -16.33
CA ASN A 23 13.49 -17.49 -16.77
C ASN A 23 14.21 -16.46 -15.86
N CYS A 24 13.50 -15.41 -15.39
CA CYS A 24 14.05 -14.45 -14.44
C CYS A 24 14.32 -15.10 -13.08
N ILE A 25 13.46 -16.00 -12.61
CA ILE A 25 13.65 -16.76 -11.37
C ILE A 25 14.88 -17.64 -11.48
N ASP A 26 15.02 -18.39 -12.56
CA ASP A 26 16.13 -19.35 -12.79
C ASP A 26 17.51 -18.70 -12.73
N ILE A 27 17.64 -17.47 -13.21
CA ILE A 27 18.92 -16.72 -13.18
C ILE A 27 19.12 -15.91 -11.88
N THR A 28 18.19 -15.99 -10.92
CA THR A 28 18.25 -15.25 -9.64
C THR A 28 18.57 -16.22 -8.48
N PRO A 29 19.81 -16.23 -7.93
CA PRO A 29 20.28 -17.29 -7.04
C PRO A 29 19.51 -17.51 -5.73
N PHE A 30 18.77 -16.48 -5.27
CA PHE A 30 17.98 -16.54 -4.05
C PHE A 30 16.49 -16.81 -4.28
N LEU A 31 16.11 -17.21 -5.51
CA LEU A 31 14.74 -17.60 -5.87
C LEU A 31 14.71 -19.05 -6.35
N THR A 32 13.60 -19.74 -6.10
CA THR A 32 13.30 -21.05 -6.68
C THR A 32 11.83 -21.14 -7.04
N ALA A 33 11.52 -21.54 -8.27
CA ALA A 33 10.14 -21.74 -8.69
C ALA A 33 9.58 -23.04 -8.08
N THR A 34 8.43 -22.97 -7.44
CA THR A 34 7.69 -24.12 -6.91
C THR A 34 6.54 -24.55 -7.83
N GLY A 35 6.16 -23.70 -8.78
CA GLY A 35 5.13 -23.97 -9.75
C GLY A 35 4.68 -22.72 -10.49
N SER A 36 3.81 -22.92 -11.47
CA SER A 36 3.14 -21.85 -12.19
C SER A 36 1.72 -22.26 -12.58
N PHE A 37 0.82 -21.28 -12.67
CA PHE A 37 -0.58 -21.48 -13.05
C PHE A 37 -1.00 -20.44 -14.08
N ASN A 38 -1.77 -20.89 -15.06
CA ASN A 38 -2.42 -20.01 -16.05
C ASN A 38 -3.90 -19.75 -15.71
N ASN A 39 -4.33 -20.15 -14.52
CA ASN A 39 -5.69 -20.01 -14.04
C ASN A 39 -5.69 -19.57 -12.57
N PRO A 40 -6.33 -18.44 -12.22
CA PRO A 40 -6.36 -17.92 -10.86
C PRO A 40 -7.09 -18.85 -9.87
N VAL A 41 -8.06 -19.63 -10.33
CA VAL A 41 -8.81 -20.57 -9.47
C VAL A 41 -7.95 -21.75 -9.04
N GLU A 42 -7.15 -22.31 -9.96
CA GLU A 42 -6.20 -23.37 -9.65
C GLU A 42 -5.08 -22.86 -8.74
N ALA A 43 -4.60 -21.64 -9.01
CA ALA A 43 -3.60 -20.97 -8.17
C ALA A 43 -4.12 -20.77 -6.73
N ALA A 44 -5.40 -20.35 -6.56
CA ALA A 44 -6.03 -20.21 -5.25
C ALA A 44 -6.04 -21.52 -4.46
N ALA A 45 -6.31 -22.64 -5.11
CA ALA A 45 -6.28 -23.97 -4.48
C ALA A 45 -4.85 -24.37 -4.08
N ALA A 46 -3.87 -24.13 -4.93
CA ALA A 46 -2.47 -24.45 -4.65
C ALA A 46 -1.89 -23.60 -3.51
N LEU A 47 -2.20 -22.31 -3.46
CA LEU A 47 -1.76 -21.39 -2.41
C LEU A 47 -2.25 -21.73 -1.00
N ARG A 48 -3.31 -22.55 -0.88
CA ARG A 48 -3.81 -23.04 0.42
C ARG A 48 -3.01 -24.23 0.97
N THR A 49 -2.33 -24.97 0.12
CA THR A 49 -1.71 -26.25 0.46
C THR A 49 -0.19 -26.26 0.31
N ALA A 50 0.35 -25.45 -0.61
CA ALA A 50 1.77 -25.38 -0.87
C ALA A 50 2.43 -24.21 -0.12
N PRO A 51 3.60 -24.43 0.49
CA PRO A 51 4.35 -23.34 1.11
C PRO A 51 4.99 -22.47 0.01
N VAL A 52 4.48 -21.25 -0.14
CA VAL A 52 4.95 -20.23 -1.06
C VAL A 52 5.39 -19.02 -0.25
N ASP A 53 6.61 -18.51 -0.52
CA ASP A 53 7.16 -17.35 0.15
C ASP A 53 6.93 -16.07 -0.67
N LEU A 54 6.96 -16.17 -1.99
CA LEU A 54 6.79 -15.06 -2.92
C LEU A 54 5.89 -15.45 -4.09
N LEU A 55 4.86 -14.64 -4.35
CA LEU A 55 3.92 -14.79 -5.46
C LEU A 55 4.19 -13.70 -6.51
N PHE A 56 4.52 -14.11 -7.74
CA PHE A 56 4.46 -13.25 -8.90
C PHE A 56 3.10 -13.42 -9.56
N LEU A 57 2.31 -12.35 -9.62
CA LEU A 57 0.90 -12.41 -9.94
C LEU A 57 0.53 -11.38 -11.01
N ASP A 58 -0.03 -11.84 -12.11
CA ASP A 58 -0.65 -10.94 -13.07
C ASP A 58 -1.95 -10.34 -12.50
N VAL A 59 -2.21 -9.09 -12.84
CA VAL A 59 -3.43 -8.39 -12.40
C VAL A 59 -4.60 -8.69 -13.32
N GLU A 60 -4.36 -8.72 -14.62
CA GLU A 60 -5.40 -8.83 -15.65
C GLU A 60 -5.55 -10.27 -16.11
N MET A 61 -6.38 -11.05 -15.42
CA MET A 61 -6.68 -12.43 -15.78
C MET A 61 -8.18 -12.64 -16.02
N PRO A 62 -8.59 -13.56 -16.90
CA PRO A 62 -9.97 -13.95 -17.09
C PRO A 62 -10.58 -14.53 -15.81
N LEU A 63 -11.88 -14.36 -15.61
CA LEU A 63 -12.72 -14.85 -14.50
C LEU A 63 -12.48 -14.14 -13.17
N MET A 64 -11.25 -13.84 -12.80
CA MET A 64 -10.87 -13.25 -11.52
C MET A 64 -9.58 -12.46 -11.70
N THR A 65 -9.57 -11.21 -11.28
CA THR A 65 -8.33 -10.41 -11.29
C THR A 65 -7.32 -10.94 -10.25
N GLY A 66 -6.04 -10.65 -10.45
CA GLY A 66 -5.03 -10.97 -9.44
C GLY A 66 -5.33 -10.34 -8.08
N ILE A 67 -5.90 -9.16 -8.08
CA ILE A 67 -6.33 -8.45 -6.85
C ILE A 67 -7.48 -9.20 -6.17
N ASP A 68 -8.47 -9.68 -6.93
CA ASP A 68 -9.56 -10.48 -6.37
C ASP A 68 -9.03 -11.80 -5.81
N LEU A 69 -8.06 -12.43 -6.48
CA LEU A 69 -7.39 -13.63 -5.97
C LEU A 69 -6.76 -13.34 -4.60
N LEU A 70 -6.02 -12.25 -4.43
CA LEU A 70 -5.41 -11.89 -3.15
C LEU A 70 -6.45 -11.70 -2.04
N ARG A 71 -7.60 -11.10 -2.34
CA ARG A 71 -8.70 -10.92 -1.39
C ARG A 71 -9.30 -12.23 -0.90
N THR A 72 -9.15 -13.32 -1.64
CA THR A 72 -9.63 -14.66 -1.23
C THR A 72 -8.69 -15.39 -0.29
N LEU A 73 -7.44 -14.94 -0.18
CA LEU A 73 -6.42 -15.57 0.65
C LEU A 73 -6.46 -15.01 2.08
N GLN A 74 -6.56 -15.89 3.08
CA GLN A 74 -6.49 -15.49 4.49
C GLN A 74 -5.08 -15.06 4.90
N HIS A 75 -4.08 -15.74 4.35
CA HIS A 75 -2.66 -15.50 4.63
C HIS A 75 -1.89 -15.48 3.30
N PRO A 76 -1.89 -14.34 2.58
CA PRO A 76 -1.17 -14.25 1.33
C PRO A 76 0.35 -14.28 1.58
N PRO A 77 1.14 -14.90 0.68
CA PRO A 77 2.60 -14.78 0.69
C PRO A 77 3.02 -13.32 0.38
N LEU A 78 4.32 -13.05 0.36
CA LEU A 78 4.82 -11.81 -0.23
C LEU A 78 4.40 -11.77 -1.71
N VAL A 79 3.96 -10.60 -2.20
CA VAL A 79 3.39 -10.48 -3.55
C VAL A 79 4.13 -9.42 -4.35
N VAL A 80 4.53 -9.78 -5.55
CA VAL A 80 4.94 -8.85 -6.60
C VAL A 80 3.91 -8.94 -7.72
N LEU A 81 3.20 -7.84 -7.98
CA LEU A 81 2.25 -7.77 -9.08
C LEU A 81 2.94 -7.50 -10.41
N ILE A 82 2.43 -8.11 -11.47
CA ILE A 82 2.88 -7.89 -12.86
C ILE A 82 1.64 -7.43 -13.64
N THR A 83 1.74 -6.40 -14.46
CA THR A 83 0.58 -5.83 -15.15
C THR A 83 0.95 -5.16 -16.47
N SER A 84 0.06 -5.20 -17.44
CA SER A 84 0.17 -4.43 -18.69
C SER A 84 -0.21 -2.97 -18.50
N SER A 85 -1.02 -2.65 -17.49
CA SER A 85 -1.52 -1.29 -17.23
C SER A 85 -0.92 -0.68 -15.98
N LYS A 86 -0.55 0.59 -16.07
CA LYS A 86 -0.10 1.39 -14.94
C LYS A 86 -1.25 1.80 -14.00
N GLU A 87 -2.49 1.64 -14.41
CA GLU A 87 -3.67 2.08 -13.66
C GLU A 87 -3.92 1.20 -12.43
N TYR A 88 -3.61 -0.09 -12.50
CA TYR A 88 -3.74 -1.03 -11.38
C TYR A 88 -2.70 -0.85 -10.27
N ALA A 89 -1.69 -0.02 -10.48
CA ALA A 89 -0.71 0.29 -9.44
C ALA A 89 -1.35 0.89 -8.16
N VAL A 90 -2.53 1.49 -8.26
CA VAL A 90 -3.28 2.08 -7.14
C VAL A 90 -3.97 0.99 -6.31
N GLU A 91 -4.67 0.06 -6.96
CA GLU A 91 -5.34 -1.05 -6.27
C GLU A 91 -4.34 -2.05 -5.68
N ALA A 92 -3.20 -2.25 -6.35
CA ALA A 92 -2.07 -3.02 -5.86
C ALA A 92 -1.56 -2.51 -4.51
N PHE A 93 -1.55 -1.19 -4.34
CA PHE A 93 -1.07 -0.55 -3.11
C PHE A 93 -2.00 -0.77 -1.92
N GLU A 94 -3.30 -0.97 -2.15
CA GLU A 94 -4.28 -1.28 -1.08
C GLU A 94 -4.12 -2.70 -0.54
N GLN A 95 -3.45 -3.59 -1.27
CA GLN A 95 -3.25 -4.99 -0.93
C GLN A 95 -1.87 -5.29 -0.31
N ALA A 96 -1.13 -4.28 0.15
CA ALA A 96 0.17 -4.46 0.82
C ALA A 96 1.19 -5.30 0.03
N VAL A 97 1.24 -5.15 -1.31
CA VAL A 97 2.20 -5.88 -2.14
C VAL A 97 3.62 -5.33 -1.99
N VAL A 98 4.61 -6.18 -2.18
CA VAL A 98 6.04 -5.85 -2.08
C VAL A 98 6.45 -4.83 -3.15
N ASP A 99 6.05 -5.08 -4.39
CA ASP A 99 6.33 -4.20 -5.54
C ASP A 99 5.36 -4.53 -6.70
N TYR A 100 5.39 -3.70 -7.74
CA TYR A 100 4.71 -3.98 -8.99
C TYR A 100 5.65 -3.81 -10.19
N LEU A 101 5.44 -4.62 -11.22
CA LEU A 101 6.22 -4.64 -12.43
C LEU A 101 5.30 -4.42 -13.64
N VAL A 102 5.75 -3.60 -14.57
CA VAL A 102 4.99 -3.32 -15.80
C VAL A 102 5.54 -4.15 -16.96
N LYS A 103 4.66 -4.83 -17.70
CA LYS A 103 5.01 -5.52 -18.94
C LYS A 103 5.37 -4.48 -20.04
N PRO A 104 6.41 -4.68 -20.84
CA PRO A 104 7.30 -5.84 -20.87
C PRO A 104 8.28 -5.87 -19.68
N LEU A 105 8.45 -7.05 -19.10
CA LEU A 105 9.28 -7.25 -17.92
C LEU A 105 10.76 -7.06 -18.25
N SER A 106 11.45 -6.23 -17.46
CA SER A 106 12.91 -6.11 -17.55
C SER A 106 13.58 -6.76 -16.34
N TYR A 107 14.65 -7.52 -16.58
CA TYR A 107 15.38 -8.21 -15.51
C TYR A 107 15.88 -7.28 -14.39
N PRO A 108 16.43 -6.07 -14.65
CA PRO A 108 16.83 -5.16 -13.58
C PRO A 108 15.68 -4.79 -12.62
N ARG A 109 14.46 -4.55 -13.16
CA ARG A 109 13.29 -4.24 -12.31
C ARG A 109 12.81 -5.48 -11.56
N PHE A 110 12.81 -6.66 -12.22
CA PHE A 110 12.51 -7.92 -11.56
C PHE A 110 13.45 -8.18 -10.39
N LEU A 111 14.76 -8.01 -10.59
CA LEU A 111 15.77 -8.21 -9.56
C LEU A 111 15.57 -7.25 -8.36
N GLN A 112 15.28 -5.98 -8.61
CA GLN A 112 15.00 -5.00 -7.55
C GLN A 112 13.77 -5.39 -6.71
N ALA A 113 12.67 -5.81 -7.36
CA ALA A 113 11.47 -6.25 -6.66
C ALA A 113 11.73 -7.52 -5.83
N SER A 114 12.50 -8.46 -6.39
CA SER A 114 12.87 -9.71 -5.73
C SER A 114 13.80 -9.47 -4.52
N GLN A 115 14.75 -8.56 -4.62
CA GLN A 115 15.62 -8.16 -3.50
C GLN A 115 14.81 -7.55 -2.36
N LYS A 116 13.86 -6.69 -2.67
CA LYS A 116 12.93 -6.11 -1.69
C LYS A 116 12.09 -7.19 -0.98
N ALA A 117 11.64 -8.22 -1.74
CA ALA A 117 10.95 -9.36 -1.16
C ALA A 117 11.85 -10.16 -0.22
N LEU A 118 13.11 -10.41 -0.60
CA LEU A 118 14.06 -11.11 0.24
C LEU A 118 14.34 -10.36 1.55
N GLU A 119 14.55 -9.04 1.49
CA GLU A 119 14.75 -8.21 2.69
C GLU A 119 13.55 -8.28 3.65
N LEU A 120 12.32 -8.28 3.13
CA LEU A 120 11.11 -8.41 3.94
C LEU A 120 11.00 -9.79 4.55
N PHE A 121 11.31 -10.85 3.79
CA PHE A 121 11.31 -12.23 4.28
C PHE A 121 12.32 -12.45 5.40
N GLU A 122 13.53 -11.93 5.26
CA GLU A 122 14.59 -12.07 6.27
C GLU A 122 14.31 -11.30 7.57
N ARG A 123 13.56 -10.22 7.50
CA ARG A 123 13.09 -9.48 8.70
C ARG A 123 12.02 -10.23 9.48
N HIS A 124 11.28 -11.15 8.85
CA HIS A 124 10.18 -11.92 9.44
C HIS A 124 10.32 -13.42 9.14
N PRO A 125 11.28 -14.14 9.77
CA PRO A 125 11.57 -15.56 9.45
C PRO A 125 10.45 -16.56 9.77
N SER A 126 9.39 -16.15 10.44
CA SER A 126 8.29 -17.00 10.88
C SER A 126 7.11 -17.00 9.92
N GLY A 127 7.32 -17.36 8.65
CA GLY A 127 6.25 -17.60 7.69
C GLY A 127 5.37 -16.39 7.41
N ALA A 128 5.14 -16.10 6.16
CA ALA A 128 4.41 -14.93 5.64
C ALA A 128 2.94 -14.78 6.12
N ALA A 129 2.50 -15.51 7.13
CA ALA A 129 1.14 -15.46 7.67
C ALA A 129 0.81 -14.17 8.43
N ASP A 130 1.83 -13.37 8.85
CA ASP A 130 1.63 -12.09 9.53
C ASP A 130 2.22 -10.90 8.78
N ALA A 131 2.77 -11.13 7.59
CA ALA A 131 3.27 -10.05 6.73
C ALA A 131 2.17 -9.51 5.79
N ILE A 132 0.98 -9.25 6.31
CA ILE A 132 0.22 -8.08 5.87
C ILE A 132 1.11 -6.93 6.32
N VAL A 133 1.90 -6.35 5.40
CA VAL A 133 2.44 -5.02 5.62
C VAL A 133 1.26 -4.04 5.49
N THR A 134 0.33 -4.11 6.44
CA THR A 134 -0.16 -2.87 6.99
C THR A 134 1.11 -2.10 7.31
N PRO A 135 1.31 -0.85 6.85
CA PRO A 135 2.36 -0.01 7.39
C PRO A 135 2.32 -0.27 8.89
N ALA A 136 3.45 -0.68 9.50
CA ALA A 136 3.48 -0.94 10.94
C ALA A 136 2.66 0.18 11.58
N PRO A 137 1.80 -0.07 12.58
CA PRO A 137 0.97 0.99 13.18
C PRO A 137 1.81 2.21 13.60
N ASP A 138 3.13 2.09 13.58
CA ASP A 138 4.15 3.13 13.78
C ASP A 138 4.85 3.60 12.50
N ALA A 139 4.42 3.21 11.30
CA ALA A 139 5.01 3.79 10.08
C ALA A 139 4.67 5.27 10.03
N ASN A 140 5.69 6.12 10.25
CA ASN A 140 5.55 7.58 10.27
C ASN A 140 5.34 8.20 8.88
N PHE A 141 4.96 7.41 7.88
CA PHE A 141 4.76 7.87 6.50
C PHE A 141 3.76 7.01 5.74
N THR A 142 3.21 7.61 4.69
CA THR A 142 2.44 6.90 3.65
C THR A 142 2.92 7.33 2.27
N PHE A 143 2.47 6.63 1.23
CA PHE A 143 2.65 7.09 -0.14
C PHE A 143 1.30 7.53 -0.71
N VAL A 144 1.31 8.64 -1.43
CA VAL A 144 0.14 9.15 -2.15
C VAL A 144 0.46 9.29 -3.64
N LYS A 145 -0.52 8.99 -4.48
CA LYS A 145 -0.36 9.14 -5.93
C LYS A 145 -0.61 10.59 -6.32
N VAL A 146 0.38 11.18 -6.99
CA VAL A 146 0.28 12.51 -7.62
C VAL A 146 0.58 12.31 -9.09
N ASP A 147 -0.42 12.48 -9.94
CA ASP A 147 -0.34 12.17 -11.36
C ASP A 147 0.17 10.73 -11.61
N THR A 148 1.38 10.61 -12.14
CA THR A 148 2.04 9.32 -12.45
C THR A 148 3.08 8.91 -11.41
N LYS A 149 3.26 9.68 -10.32
CA LYS A 149 4.32 9.45 -9.32
C LYS A 149 3.73 9.10 -7.97
N LEU A 150 4.42 8.24 -7.24
CA LEU A 150 4.18 8.01 -5.82
C LEU A 150 5.06 8.96 -5.02
N VAL A 151 4.43 9.80 -4.20
CA VAL A 151 5.12 10.76 -3.34
C VAL A 151 5.01 10.28 -1.91
N ARG A 152 6.15 10.16 -1.24
CA ARG A 152 6.20 9.82 0.19
C ARG A 152 5.72 11.00 1.01
N VAL A 153 4.73 10.76 1.85
CA VAL A 153 4.17 11.73 2.81
C VAL A 153 4.54 11.29 4.21
N VAL A 154 5.38 12.05 4.88
CA VAL A 154 5.77 11.82 6.27
C VAL A 154 4.72 12.48 7.17
N PHE A 155 4.09 11.69 8.05
CA PHE A 155 2.98 12.18 8.87
C PHE A 155 3.36 13.31 9.82
N ASP A 156 4.61 13.33 10.30
CA ASP A 156 5.10 14.43 11.16
C ASP A 156 5.21 15.76 10.41
N GLU A 157 5.29 15.74 9.09
CA GLU A 157 5.35 16.95 8.27
C GLU A 157 3.98 17.45 7.84
N VAL A 158 2.95 16.59 7.92
CA VAL A 158 1.57 16.95 7.52
C VAL A 158 0.92 17.77 8.63
N ARG A 159 0.46 18.94 8.29
CA ARG A 159 -0.22 19.89 9.17
C ARG A 159 -1.72 19.69 9.15
N PHE A 160 -2.28 19.68 7.96
CA PHE A 160 -3.69 19.40 7.71
C PHE A 160 -3.91 18.95 6.27
N VAL A 161 -5.10 18.40 6.02
CA VAL A 161 -5.60 18.04 4.69
C VAL A 161 -6.87 18.83 4.41
N GLU A 162 -6.97 19.41 3.22
CA GLU A 162 -8.09 20.24 2.78
C GLU A 162 -8.71 19.67 1.51
N ALA A 163 -10.03 19.47 1.48
CA ALA A 163 -10.75 19.08 0.27
C ALA A 163 -10.95 20.28 -0.66
N LEU A 164 -10.69 20.09 -1.95
CA LEU A 164 -10.93 21.09 -2.99
C LEU A 164 -11.52 20.40 -4.25
N GLY A 165 -12.85 20.37 -4.35
CA GLY A 165 -13.54 19.63 -5.41
C GLY A 165 -13.26 18.12 -5.30
N ASP A 166 -12.76 17.53 -6.39
CA ASP A 166 -12.40 16.11 -6.47
C ASP A 166 -10.96 15.82 -6.00
N TYR A 167 -10.27 16.82 -5.47
CA TYR A 167 -8.89 16.72 -5.01
C TYR A 167 -8.80 17.00 -3.51
N VAL A 168 -7.76 16.44 -2.89
CA VAL A 168 -7.35 16.80 -1.54
C VAL A 168 -5.97 17.45 -1.58
N HIS A 169 -5.80 18.49 -0.79
CA HIS A 169 -4.52 19.17 -0.60
C HIS A 169 -3.93 18.70 0.72
N ILE A 170 -2.83 17.94 0.67
CA ILE A 170 -2.04 17.60 1.85
C ILE A 170 -1.05 18.75 2.06
N VAL A 171 -1.20 19.46 3.17
CA VAL A 171 -0.37 20.63 3.49
C VAL A 171 0.74 20.20 4.44
N MET A 172 1.96 20.33 3.93
CA MET A 172 3.23 20.12 4.63
C MET A 172 4.07 21.41 4.54
N GLY A 173 5.39 21.34 4.49
CA GLY A 173 6.24 22.48 4.06
C GLY A 173 5.95 22.97 2.63
N SER A 174 5.42 22.07 1.81
CA SER A 174 4.85 22.34 0.46
C SER A 174 3.43 21.78 0.40
N LYS A 175 2.64 22.21 -0.59
CA LYS A 175 1.29 21.67 -0.86
C LYS A 175 1.39 20.53 -1.85
N LEU A 176 0.82 19.38 -1.51
CA LEU A 176 0.69 18.22 -2.39
C LEU A 176 -0.77 18.04 -2.78
N ILE A 177 -1.06 18.05 -4.09
CA ILE A 177 -2.41 17.90 -4.63
C ILE A 177 -2.60 16.44 -5.05
N VAL A 178 -3.64 15.80 -4.52
CA VAL A 178 -3.91 14.37 -4.73
C VAL A 178 -5.35 14.20 -5.18
N TYR A 179 -5.60 13.42 -6.21
CA TYR A 179 -6.95 12.98 -6.56
C TYR A 179 -7.40 11.90 -5.56
N SER A 180 -8.23 12.28 -4.60
CA SER A 180 -8.69 11.39 -3.52
C SER A 180 -9.89 11.99 -2.81
N THR A 181 -10.55 11.19 -1.99
CA THR A 181 -11.64 11.65 -1.12
C THR A 181 -11.15 11.84 0.32
N MET A 182 -11.82 12.71 1.07
CA MET A 182 -11.54 12.90 2.50
C MET A 182 -11.69 11.62 3.31
N LYS A 183 -12.63 10.74 2.91
CA LYS A 183 -12.85 9.44 3.56
C LYS A 183 -11.65 8.51 3.35
N ALA A 184 -11.13 8.41 2.12
CA ALA A 184 -9.96 7.61 1.82
C ALA A 184 -8.69 8.09 2.55
N VAL A 185 -8.54 9.41 2.73
CA VAL A 185 -7.45 9.99 3.54
C VAL A 185 -7.62 9.63 5.01
N GLU A 186 -8.84 9.75 5.55
CA GLU A 186 -9.16 9.44 6.94
C GLU A 186 -8.88 7.97 7.29
N GLU A 187 -9.15 7.04 6.36
CA GLU A 187 -8.85 5.62 6.51
C GLU A 187 -7.35 5.29 6.46
N LYS A 188 -6.58 6.07 5.69
CA LYS A 188 -5.12 5.85 5.51
C LYS A 188 -4.24 6.56 6.53
N PHE A 189 -4.72 7.65 7.11
CA PHE A 189 -3.93 8.44 8.05
C PHE A 189 -4.13 7.92 9.48
N PRO A 190 -3.05 7.82 10.28
CA PRO A 190 -3.17 7.26 11.64
C PRO A 190 -4.09 8.11 12.50
N ALA A 191 -5.18 7.48 12.95
CA ALA A 191 -6.17 8.12 13.79
C ALA A 191 -5.59 8.64 15.12
N SER A 192 -4.44 8.16 15.58
CA SER A 192 -3.73 8.68 16.74
C SER A 192 -3.19 10.11 16.56
N ARG A 193 -2.98 10.54 15.32
CA ARG A 193 -2.37 11.84 14.96
C ARG A 193 -3.31 12.76 14.20
N PHE A 194 -4.26 12.20 13.46
CA PHE A 194 -5.15 12.97 12.60
C PHE A 194 -6.59 12.88 13.10
N VAL A 195 -7.29 14.00 13.07
CA VAL A 195 -8.70 14.09 13.44
C VAL A 195 -9.45 14.87 12.37
N ARG A 196 -10.60 14.36 11.97
CA ARG A 196 -11.48 15.08 11.08
C ARG A 196 -12.22 16.18 11.84
N VAL A 197 -12.02 17.41 11.45
CA VAL A 197 -12.60 18.59 12.11
C VAL A 197 -13.76 19.19 11.32
N HIS A 198 -13.82 18.92 10.00
CA HIS A 198 -14.85 19.45 9.12
C HIS A 198 -15.07 18.48 7.93
N ARG A 199 -16.21 18.62 7.21
CA ARG A 199 -16.41 17.85 5.97
C ARG A 199 -15.27 17.99 4.98
N SER A 200 -14.55 19.12 5.00
CA SER A 200 -13.45 19.45 4.10
C SER A 200 -12.08 19.52 4.76
N PHE A 201 -11.95 19.21 6.06
CA PHE A 201 -10.66 19.31 6.75
C PHE A 201 -10.41 18.13 7.71
N ILE A 202 -9.19 17.59 7.60
CA ILE A 202 -8.55 16.69 8.57
C ILE A 202 -7.31 17.41 9.09
N VAL A 203 -7.09 17.44 10.40
CA VAL A 203 -5.98 18.18 11.04
C VAL A 203 -5.10 17.22 11.83
N ASN A 204 -3.79 17.44 11.77
CA ASN A 204 -2.85 16.77 12.66
C ASN A 204 -2.91 17.43 14.04
N VAL A 205 -3.28 16.66 15.07
CA VAL A 205 -3.48 17.15 16.44
C VAL A 205 -2.21 17.78 17.03
N ASN A 206 -1.02 17.35 16.56
CA ASN A 206 0.25 17.90 17.04
C ASN A 206 0.52 19.33 16.57
N TYR A 207 -0.20 19.80 15.55
CA TYR A 207 -0.07 21.16 15.00
C TYR A 207 -1.19 22.10 15.43
N ILE A 208 -2.16 21.63 16.23
CA ILE A 208 -3.21 22.49 16.79
C ILE A 208 -2.58 23.36 17.87
N GLN A 209 -2.59 24.65 17.64
CA GLN A 209 -2.05 25.66 18.55
C GLN A 209 -3.13 26.16 19.52
N GLU A 210 -4.37 26.30 19.03
CA GLU A 210 -5.45 26.92 19.75
C GLU A 210 -6.80 26.40 19.25
N LEU A 211 -7.78 26.32 20.13
CA LEU A 211 -9.19 26.04 19.80
C LEU A 211 -10.04 27.18 20.35
N GLU A 212 -10.62 27.97 19.47
CA GLU A 212 -11.49 29.11 19.83
C GLU A 212 -12.69 29.15 18.87
N ASP A 213 -13.87 29.49 19.43
CA ASP A 213 -15.12 29.71 18.68
C ASP A 213 -15.45 28.66 17.60
N ASN A 214 -15.30 27.37 17.93
CA ASN A 214 -15.46 26.26 16.98
C ASN A 214 -14.48 26.28 15.77
N SER A 215 -13.30 26.82 15.97
CA SER A 215 -12.21 26.80 14.99
C SER A 215 -10.90 26.37 15.65
N VAL A 216 -10.06 25.64 14.92
CA VAL A 216 -8.71 25.31 15.37
C VAL A 216 -7.70 26.15 14.60
N LEU A 217 -6.71 26.69 15.32
CA LEU A 217 -5.59 27.41 14.74
C LEU A 217 -4.45 26.43 14.44
N VAL A 218 -4.05 26.37 13.16
CA VAL A 218 -2.95 25.53 12.69
C VAL A 218 -2.02 26.38 11.83
N GLU A 219 -0.83 26.69 12.32
CA GLU A 219 0.18 27.54 11.63
C GLU A 219 -0.39 28.84 11.05
N GLY A 220 -1.21 29.54 11.84
CA GLY A 220 -1.79 30.83 11.44
C GLY A 220 -3.03 30.71 10.54
N LYS A 221 -3.47 29.48 10.18
CA LYS A 221 -4.73 29.24 9.47
C LYS A 221 -5.81 28.84 10.47
N LEU A 222 -6.93 29.60 10.52
CA LEU A 222 -8.14 29.22 11.25
C LEU A 222 -8.93 28.20 10.40
N ILE A 223 -9.12 27.00 10.94
CA ILE A 223 -9.85 25.90 10.31
C ILE A 223 -11.15 25.68 11.09
N PRO A 224 -12.31 25.76 10.43
CA PRO A 224 -13.59 25.59 11.13
C PRO A 224 -13.79 24.15 11.60
N VAL A 225 -14.37 24.00 12.80
CA VAL A 225 -14.78 22.71 13.36
C VAL A 225 -16.30 22.59 13.22
N GLY A 226 -16.74 21.61 12.42
CA GLY A 226 -18.17 21.33 12.26
C GLY A 226 -18.78 20.75 13.54
N GLN A 227 -20.03 21.08 13.84
CA GLN A 227 -20.71 20.66 15.08
C GLN A 227 -20.68 19.13 15.29
N THR A 228 -20.77 18.35 14.20
CA THR A 228 -20.72 16.89 14.24
C THR A 228 -19.35 16.34 14.66
N TYR A 229 -18.28 17.09 14.43
CA TYR A 229 -16.90 16.71 14.71
C TYR A 229 -16.39 17.26 16.06
N LEU A 230 -17.03 18.29 16.59
CA LEU A 230 -16.57 19.01 17.78
C LEU A 230 -16.34 18.09 18.99
N ARG A 231 -17.26 17.15 19.22
CA ARG A 231 -17.14 16.19 20.33
C ARG A 231 -15.88 15.35 20.24
N GLU A 232 -15.57 14.84 19.07
CA GLU A 232 -14.37 14.02 18.83
C GLU A 232 -13.10 14.86 18.98
N VAL A 233 -13.08 16.07 18.42
CA VAL A 233 -11.95 17.02 18.56
C VAL A 233 -11.68 17.31 20.04
N LEU A 234 -12.70 17.65 20.83
CA LEU A 234 -12.56 17.90 22.25
C LEU A 234 -12.05 16.68 23.01
N GLN A 235 -12.54 15.47 22.72
CA GLN A 235 -12.05 14.24 23.34
C GLN A 235 -10.57 13.98 23.03
N ARG A 236 -10.10 14.38 21.85
CA ARG A 236 -8.69 14.25 21.44
C ARG A 236 -7.77 15.27 22.11
N LEU A 237 -8.27 16.49 22.33
CA LEU A 237 -7.52 17.58 22.93
C LEU A 237 -7.60 17.56 24.47
N ASN A 238 -8.67 17.04 25.06
CA ASN A 238 -8.88 16.95 26.51
C ASN A 238 -8.27 15.68 27.12
N LYS A 239 -6.96 15.54 27.02
CA LYS A 239 -6.20 14.59 27.85
C LYS A 239 -5.64 15.23 29.13
N PHE A 240 -6.35 16.22 29.68
CA PHE A 240 -6.08 16.74 31.01
C PHE A 240 -7.25 16.44 31.93
#